data_d835df1bbd7fb5b1be7f895fca86b85c
#
_entry.id   d835df1bbd7fb5b1be7f895fca86b85c
#
_cell.length_a   1.000
_cell.length_b   1.000
_cell.length_c   1.000
_cell.angle_alpha   90.00
_cell.angle_beta   90.00
_cell.angle_gamma   90.00
#
_symmetry.space_group_name_H-M   'P 1'
#
loop_
_entity.id
_entity.type
_entity.pdbx_description
1 polymer ?
#
loop_
_entity_poly.entity_id
_entity_poly.type
_entity_poly.pdbx_seq_one_letter_code
_entity_poly.pdbx_strand_id
1 'polypeptide(L)'
;TSDYAPPADYRPYASGKNNIYFNKAGSFVSINNINIAQEKDFILQFGSSENKIFDYDDLKVEIGNGTSWVEIDYSRNLTNSWALTTSMFSLQNSSGTLSIRLTATGATQMRIDDIRLTDGEPSEQIIVFDNTVYPLAELPAYENDDYVITHYGTLGRKRVRNYTMLFDKEKHAALWVAYPLHSCYRGNSGRTEAWAADPLIEMLYQAKVYGETFCYYKDYSRGHQIPSADRTATDELNSQTFYASNMTPQNGDFNGGIWASLEGKIRENMCQDTLYVVTGCYFGNGYTTTYDGYYGNNADPASKICPVPTHYF
;
A
#
# COMPACT_ATOMS: atom_id res chain seq x y z
N THR A 1 -17.48 -8.03 -21.80
CA THR A 1 -17.17 -7.77 -23.21
C THR A 1 -18.26 -6.88 -23.83
N SER A 2 -17.93 -6.10 -24.84
CA SER A 2 -18.84 -5.20 -25.55
C SER A 2 -18.97 -5.67 -26.99
N ASP A 3 -20.17 -5.57 -27.56
CA ASP A 3 -20.44 -5.88 -28.96
C ASP A 3 -19.95 -4.80 -29.95
N TYR A 4 -19.17 -3.84 -29.46
CA TYR A 4 -18.63 -2.78 -30.29
C TYR A 4 -17.59 -3.35 -31.26
N ALA A 5 -17.86 -3.29 -32.53
CA ALA A 5 -16.91 -3.59 -33.59
C ALA A 5 -16.14 -2.31 -33.92
N PRO A 6 -14.81 -2.30 -33.83
CA PRO A 6 -14.01 -1.14 -34.24
C PRO A 6 -14.13 -0.92 -35.75
N PRO A 7 -13.98 0.33 -36.22
CA PRO A 7 -13.86 0.61 -37.64
C PRO A 7 -12.73 -0.20 -38.32
N ALA A 8 -12.88 -0.47 -39.61
CA ALA A 8 -11.89 -1.27 -40.33
C ALA A 8 -10.48 -0.73 -40.32
N ASP A 9 -10.32 0.58 -40.16
CA ASP A 9 -9.01 1.26 -40.12
C ASP A 9 -8.21 1.00 -38.84
N TYR A 10 -8.87 0.51 -37.79
CA TYR A 10 -8.24 0.20 -36.49
C TYR A 10 -7.99 -1.29 -36.30
N ARG A 11 -8.21 -2.13 -37.29
CA ARG A 11 -7.98 -3.58 -37.22
C ARG A 11 -6.57 -4.00 -36.75
N PRO A 12 -5.49 -3.24 -37.01
CA PRO A 12 -4.18 -3.54 -36.45
C PRO A 12 -4.12 -3.46 -34.93
N TYR A 13 -5.07 -2.73 -34.31
CA TYR A 13 -5.10 -2.45 -32.87
C TYR A 13 -6.31 -3.03 -32.16
N ALA A 14 -7.37 -3.35 -32.92
CA ALA A 14 -8.60 -3.92 -32.36
C ALA A 14 -9.31 -4.76 -33.44
N SER A 15 -9.56 -6.02 -33.14
CA SER A 15 -10.10 -6.98 -34.10
C SER A 15 -11.40 -7.62 -33.61
N GLY A 16 -12.13 -8.23 -34.56
CA GLY A 16 -13.36 -8.94 -34.25
C GLY A 16 -14.53 -8.05 -33.86
N LYS A 17 -15.51 -8.63 -33.15
CA LYS A 17 -16.75 -7.96 -32.74
C LYS A 17 -16.78 -7.59 -31.25
N ASN A 18 -15.90 -8.17 -30.44
CA ASN A 18 -15.90 -8.02 -29.00
C ASN A 18 -14.62 -7.38 -28.52
N ASN A 19 -14.73 -6.53 -27.50
CA ASN A 19 -13.60 -5.96 -26.78
C ASN A 19 -13.89 -5.96 -25.28
N ILE A 20 -12.87 -5.73 -24.48
CA ILE A 20 -13.00 -5.56 -23.04
C ILE A 20 -13.45 -4.12 -22.81
N TYR A 21 -14.53 -3.94 -22.06
CA TYR A 21 -15.09 -2.64 -21.76
C TYR A 21 -15.03 -2.33 -20.26
N PHE A 22 -14.36 -1.26 -19.92
CA PHE A 22 -14.31 -0.68 -18.59
C PHE A 22 -15.24 0.51 -18.50
N ASN A 23 -16.23 0.44 -17.65
CA ASN A 23 -17.29 1.45 -17.53
C ASN A 23 -17.17 2.32 -16.27
N LYS A 24 -16.16 2.07 -15.44
CA LYS A 24 -15.89 2.84 -14.21
C LYS A 24 -14.43 2.70 -13.78
N ALA A 25 -13.94 3.67 -13.01
CA ALA A 25 -12.64 3.61 -12.36
C ALA A 25 -12.51 2.34 -11.47
N GLY A 26 -11.34 1.76 -11.45
CA GLY A 26 -11.03 0.52 -10.74
C GLY A 26 -11.44 -0.76 -11.46
N SER A 27 -12.09 -0.67 -12.65
CA SER A 27 -12.32 -1.86 -13.49
C SER A 27 -11.00 -2.36 -14.04
N PHE A 28 -10.77 -3.67 -13.99
CA PHE A 28 -9.55 -4.25 -14.52
C PHE A 28 -9.78 -5.57 -15.24
N VAL A 29 -8.81 -5.95 -16.06
CA VAL A 29 -8.64 -7.30 -16.60
C VAL A 29 -7.27 -7.81 -16.18
N SER A 30 -7.17 -9.10 -15.84
CA SER A 30 -5.88 -9.75 -15.64
C SER A 30 -5.78 -11.04 -16.45
N ILE A 31 -4.56 -11.29 -16.95
CA ILE A 31 -4.15 -12.53 -17.59
C ILE A 31 -3.07 -13.11 -16.68
N ASN A 32 -3.36 -14.25 -16.07
CA ASN A 32 -2.51 -14.81 -15.03
C ASN A 32 -1.81 -16.08 -15.49
N ASN A 33 -0.68 -16.40 -14.85
CA ASN A 33 0.06 -17.65 -15.03
C ASN A 33 0.55 -17.89 -16.48
N ILE A 34 1.03 -16.84 -17.14
CA ILE A 34 1.69 -16.94 -18.44
C ILE A 34 3.07 -17.60 -18.20
N ASN A 35 3.31 -18.75 -18.79
CA ASN A 35 4.62 -19.40 -18.68
C ASN A 35 5.67 -18.64 -19.50
N ILE A 36 6.78 -18.28 -18.88
CA ILE A 36 7.86 -17.52 -19.48
C ILE A 36 9.24 -18.09 -19.08
N ALA A 37 10.29 -17.70 -19.81
CA ALA A 37 11.66 -17.89 -19.35
C ALA A 37 11.96 -17.00 -18.13
N GLN A 38 12.93 -17.40 -17.31
CA GLN A 38 13.29 -16.66 -16.09
C GLN A 38 13.85 -15.26 -16.34
N GLU A 39 14.57 -15.09 -17.43
CA GLU A 39 15.11 -13.80 -17.87
C GLU A 39 14.75 -13.63 -19.33
N LYS A 40 14.07 -12.56 -19.66
CA LYS A 40 13.63 -12.30 -21.02
C LYS A 40 13.17 -10.86 -21.20
N ASP A 41 13.32 -10.40 -22.44
CA ASP A 41 12.82 -9.11 -22.90
C ASP A 41 11.46 -9.30 -23.57
N PHE A 42 10.53 -8.40 -23.28
CA PHE A 42 9.15 -8.48 -23.73
C PHE A 42 8.67 -7.19 -24.36
N ILE A 43 7.76 -7.35 -25.31
CA ILE A 43 6.89 -6.30 -25.82
C ILE A 43 5.45 -6.68 -25.50
N LEU A 44 4.78 -5.87 -24.66
CA LEU A 44 3.35 -5.94 -24.43
C LEU A 44 2.65 -4.91 -25.32
N GLN A 45 1.73 -5.37 -26.14
CA GLN A 45 0.94 -4.51 -27.03
C GLN A 45 -0.56 -4.81 -26.86
N PHE A 46 -1.36 -3.78 -26.96
CA PHE A 46 -2.82 -3.90 -27.06
C PHE A 46 -3.44 -2.64 -27.67
N GLY A 47 -4.60 -2.81 -28.26
CA GLY A 47 -5.41 -1.67 -28.67
C GLY A 47 -6.14 -1.08 -27.48
N SER A 48 -6.18 0.23 -27.39
CA SER A 48 -6.99 0.93 -26.39
C SER A 48 -7.74 2.10 -27.00
N SER A 49 -8.92 2.42 -26.45
CA SER A 49 -9.75 3.54 -26.87
C SER A 49 -10.54 4.10 -25.69
N GLU A 50 -10.76 5.39 -25.68
CA GLU A 50 -11.61 6.09 -24.73
C GLU A 50 -12.64 6.97 -25.43
N ASN A 51 -13.66 7.40 -24.70
CA ASN A 51 -14.66 8.34 -25.18
C ASN A 51 -14.24 9.81 -25.08
N LYS A 52 -13.02 10.08 -24.62
CA LYS A 52 -12.33 11.38 -24.58
C LYS A 52 -10.91 11.24 -25.12
N ILE A 53 -10.16 12.34 -25.23
CA ILE A 53 -8.73 12.27 -25.49
C ILE A 53 -8.08 11.50 -24.35
N PHE A 54 -7.29 10.49 -24.70
CA PHE A 54 -6.63 9.61 -23.75
C PHE A 54 -5.69 10.39 -22.84
N ASP A 55 -5.75 10.08 -21.56
CA ASP A 55 -4.82 10.53 -20.52
C ASP A 55 -4.09 9.32 -19.94
N TYR A 56 -2.78 9.44 -19.75
CA TYR A 56 -2.00 8.37 -19.11
C TYR A 56 -2.45 8.06 -17.68
N ASP A 57 -3.11 9.00 -17.00
CA ASP A 57 -3.69 8.78 -15.68
C ASP A 57 -4.97 7.92 -15.71
N ASP A 58 -5.52 7.63 -16.87
CA ASP A 58 -6.74 6.84 -17.01
C ASP A 58 -6.49 5.34 -17.13
N LEU A 59 -5.25 4.90 -17.42
CA LEU A 59 -4.87 3.50 -17.56
C LEU A 59 -3.61 3.16 -16.80
N LYS A 60 -3.68 2.13 -15.97
CA LYS A 60 -2.55 1.53 -15.29
C LYS A 60 -2.23 0.18 -15.92
N VAL A 61 -0.96 -0.02 -16.28
CA VAL A 61 -0.45 -1.28 -16.81
C VAL A 61 0.50 -1.90 -15.79
N GLU A 62 0.23 -3.13 -15.39
CA GLU A 62 1.00 -3.80 -14.34
C GLU A 62 1.41 -5.21 -14.77
N ILE A 63 2.60 -5.59 -14.39
CA ILE A 63 3.15 -6.94 -14.51
C ILE A 63 3.26 -7.55 -13.12
N GLY A 64 2.87 -8.82 -12.98
CA GLY A 64 2.89 -9.53 -11.70
C GLY A 64 3.55 -10.90 -11.78
N ASN A 65 4.00 -11.41 -10.65
CA ASN A 65 4.55 -12.76 -10.48
C ASN A 65 3.61 -13.68 -9.66
N GLY A 66 2.37 -13.27 -9.44
CA GLY A 66 1.39 -13.97 -8.62
C GLY A 66 1.31 -13.48 -7.17
N THR A 67 2.36 -12.86 -6.64
CA THR A 67 2.41 -12.32 -5.28
C THR A 67 2.55 -10.79 -5.24
N SER A 68 3.26 -10.22 -6.19
CA SER A 68 3.48 -8.78 -6.30
C SER A 68 3.16 -8.26 -7.70
N TRP A 69 2.85 -6.96 -7.80
CA TRP A 69 2.57 -6.26 -9.04
C TRP A 69 3.47 -5.05 -9.16
N VAL A 70 4.06 -4.87 -10.32
CA VAL A 70 4.91 -3.72 -10.67
C VAL A 70 4.23 -2.98 -11.82
N GLU A 71 4.01 -1.68 -11.65
CA GLU A 71 3.53 -0.81 -12.71
C GLU A 71 4.64 -0.59 -13.72
N ILE A 72 4.29 -0.66 -15.01
CA ILE A 72 5.22 -0.47 -16.12
C ILE A 72 4.79 0.71 -16.98
N ASP A 73 5.78 1.41 -17.52
CA ASP A 73 5.57 2.50 -18.46
C ASP A 73 5.14 1.97 -19.83
N TYR A 74 4.36 2.76 -20.53
CA TYR A 74 3.90 2.46 -21.87
C TYR A 74 3.83 3.72 -22.72
N SER A 75 3.82 3.54 -24.04
CA SER A 75 3.63 4.60 -25.02
C SER A 75 2.30 4.41 -25.76
N ARG A 76 1.61 5.51 -26.03
CA ARG A 76 0.38 5.55 -26.81
C ARG A 76 0.15 6.93 -27.42
N ASN A 77 -0.43 7.00 -28.60
CA ASN A 77 -0.87 8.27 -29.16
C ASN A 77 -2.07 8.82 -28.40
N LEU A 78 -2.04 10.11 -28.04
CA LEU A 78 -3.11 10.80 -27.35
C LEU A 78 -4.25 11.13 -28.32
N THR A 79 -5.25 10.27 -28.36
CA THR A 79 -6.42 10.38 -29.21
C THR A 79 -7.64 9.83 -28.48
N ASN A 80 -8.83 10.22 -28.90
CA ASN A 80 -10.11 9.64 -28.46
C ASN A 80 -10.55 8.41 -29.27
N SER A 81 -9.68 7.93 -30.16
CA SER A 81 -9.91 6.76 -31.01
C SER A 81 -9.04 5.60 -30.59
N TRP A 82 -9.23 4.45 -31.22
CA TRP A 82 -8.36 3.30 -31.08
C TRP A 82 -6.93 3.66 -31.44
N ALA A 83 -6.01 3.31 -30.55
CA ALA A 83 -4.58 3.44 -30.77
C ALA A 83 -3.83 2.25 -30.17
N LEU A 84 -2.69 1.94 -30.76
CA LEU A 84 -1.77 0.95 -30.21
C LEU A 84 -1.14 1.49 -28.93
N THR A 85 -1.24 0.71 -27.86
CA THR A 85 -0.51 0.91 -26.62
C THR A 85 0.63 -0.11 -26.59
N THR A 86 1.84 0.36 -26.34
CA THR A 86 3.04 -0.49 -26.32
C THR A 86 3.87 -0.24 -25.07
N SER A 87 4.23 -1.31 -24.39
CA SER A 87 5.21 -1.30 -23.31
C SER A 87 6.33 -2.28 -23.64
N MET A 88 7.58 -1.87 -23.40
CA MET A 88 8.77 -2.70 -23.53
C MET A 88 9.41 -2.84 -22.17
N PHE A 89 9.71 -4.06 -21.74
CA PHE A 89 10.33 -4.31 -20.45
C PHE A 89 11.22 -5.55 -20.47
N SER A 90 12.28 -5.52 -19.70
CA SER A 90 13.18 -6.64 -19.44
C SER A 90 12.86 -7.25 -18.09
N LEU A 91 12.62 -8.56 -18.06
CA LEU A 91 12.29 -9.28 -16.84
C LEU A 91 13.49 -10.05 -16.34
N GLN A 92 13.83 -9.86 -15.07
CA GLN A 92 14.92 -10.57 -14.39
C GLN A 92 14.39 -11.29 -13.14
N ASN A 93 15.04 -12.39 -12.77
CA ASN A 93 14.72 -13.17 -11.57
C ASN A 93 13.24 -13.61 -11.47
N SER A 94 12.64 -13.98 -12.60
CA SER A 94 11.26 -14.47 -12.64
C SER A 94 11.12 -15.87 -12.04
N SER A 95 9.98 -16.14 -11.47
CA SER A 95 9.56 -17.50 -11.05
C SER A 95 9.21 -18.42 -12.22
N GLY A 96 9.37 -17.98 -13.46
CA GLY A 96 8.93 -18.71 -14.66
C GLY A 96 7.47 -18.49 -15.02
N THR A 97 6.78 -17.62 -14.29
CA THR A 97 5.40 -17.20 -14.59
C THR A 97 5.26 -15.69 -14.55
N LEU A 98 4.41 -15.16 -15.42
CA LEU A 98 4.06 -13.75 -15.52
C LEU A 98 2.55 -13.57 -15.47
N SER A 99 2.10 -12.48 -14.91
CA SER A 99 0.72 -12.03 -14.98
C SER A 99 0.68 -10.58 -15.48
N ILE A 100 -0.35 -10.23 -16.22
CA ILE A 100 -0.57 -8.88 -16.77
C ILE A 100 -1.89 -8.38 -16.20
N ARG A 101 -1.91 -7.14 -15.74
CA ARG A 101 -3.14 -6.46 -15.31
C ARG A 101 -3.24 -5.09 -15.96
N LEU A 102 -4.39 -4.81 -16.56
CA LEU A 102 -4.75 -3.53 -17.13
C LEU A 102 -5.92 -2.98 -16.32
N THR A 103 -5.74 -1.82 -15.70
CA THR A 103 -6.73 -1.20 -14.81
C THR A 103 -7.13 0.17 -15.34
N ALA A 104 -8.42 0.41 -15.54
CA ALA A 104 -8.93 1.75 -15.78
C ALA A 104 -8.91 2.54 -14.46
N THR A 105 -8.14 3.61 -14.39
CA THR A 105 -7.98 4.47 -13.20
C THR A 105 -8.87 5.70 -13.25
N GLY A 106 -9.17 6.20 -14.45
CA GLY A 106 -10.10 7.30 -14.67
C GLY A 106 -11.58 6.90 -14.64
N ALA A 107 -12.48 7.86 -14.54
CA ALA A 107 -13.93 7.67 -14.58
C ALA A 107 -14.50 7.48 -15.98
N THR A 108 -13.68 7.29 -17.00
CA THR A 108 -14.05 7.25 -18.41
C THR A 108 -14.36 5.84 -18.89
N GLN A 109 -15.10 5.78 -20.00
CA GLN A 109 -15.39 4.54 -20.71
C GLN A 109 -14.17 4.15 -21.55
N MET A 110 -13.43 3.15 -21.09
CA MET A 110 -12.26 2.64 -21.80
C MET A 110 -12.55 1.28 -22.42
N ARG A 111 -11.92 1.02 -23.56
CA ARG A 111 -11.97 -0.26 -24.27
C ARG A 111 -10.57 -0.77 -24.52
N ILE A 112 -10.38 -2.06 -24.35
CA ILE A 112 -9.11 -2.78 -24.60
C ILE A 112 -9.38 -3.94 -25.55
N ASP A 113 -8.46 -4.17 -26.49
CA ASP A 113 -8.54 -5.28 -27.43
C ASP A 113 -7.14 -5.78 -27.83
N ASP A 114 -7.07 -6.92 -28.47
CA ASP A 114 -5.86 -7.51 -29.09
C ASP A 114 -4.62 -7.51 -28.19
N ILE A 115 -4.77 -7.93 -26.94
CA ILE A 115 -3.65 -8.01 -25.98
C ILE A 115 -2.65 -9.06 -26.48
N ARG A 116 -1.42 -8.65 -26.70
CA ARG A 116 -0.33 -9.48 -27.20
C ARG A 116 0.93 -9.28 -26.37
N LEU A 117 1.55 -10.37 -25.95
CA LEU A 117 2.86 -10.41 -25.35
C LEU A 117 3.79 -11.17 -26.29
N THR A 118 4.90 -10.55 -26.69
CA THR A 118 5.91 -11.14 -27.60
C THR A 118 7.28 -10.93 -27.05
N ASP A 119 8.23 -11.69 -27.60
CA ASP A 119 9.65 -11.47 -27.35
C ASP A 119 10.05 -10.07 -27.86
N GLY A 120 10.89 -9.40 -27.09
CA GLY A 120 11.37 -8.04 -27.34
C GLY A 120 12.89 -7.97 -27.39
N GLU A 121 13.40 -6.76 -27.54
CA GLU A 121 14.80 -6.40 -27.37
C GLU A 121 15.02 -5.89 -25.94
N PRO A 122 16.29 -5.88 -25.43
CA PRO A 122 16.61 -5.35 -24.12
C PRO A 122 16.04 -3.94 -23.91
N SER A 123 15.42 -3.74 -22.77
CA SER A 123 14.75 -2.49 -22.39
C SER A 123 15.42 -1.88 -21.16
N GLU A 124 15.47 -0.55 -21.11
CA GLU A 124 15.88 0.18 -19.90
C GLU A 124 14.86 0.02 -18.75
N GLN A 125 13.61 -0.33 -19.07
CA GLN A 125 12.58 -0.66 -18.08
C GLN A 125 12.80 -2.10 -17.59
N ILE A 126 13.67 -2.26 -16.59
CA ILE A 126 14.01 -3.55 -16.00
C ILE A 126 13.04 -3.85 -14.87
N ILE A 127 12.30 -4.95 -15.02
CA ILE A 127 11.41 -5.47 -13.98
C ILE A 127 12.14 -6.59 -13.25
N VAL A 128 12.46 -6.34 -12.01
CA VAL A 128 12.97 -7.34 -11.09
C VAL A 128 11.83 -7.71 -10.17
N PHE A 129 11.29 -8.92 -10.34
CA PHE A 129 10.49 -9.48 -9.26
C PHE A 129 11.46 -9.94 -8.19
N ASP A 130 11.48 -9.18 -7.13
CA ASP A 130 12.19 -9.62 -5.94
C ASP A 130 11.42 -10.81 -5.34
N ASN A 131 11.76 -12.00 -5.79
CA ASN A 131 11.28 -13.27 -5.21
C ASN A 131 12.13 -13.66 -3.99
N THR A 132 13.27 -13.01 -3.80
CA THR A 132 13.90 -12.99 -2.51
C THR A 132 13.08 -12.01 -1.67
N VAL A 133 12.38 -12.53 -0.71
CA VAL A 133 12.04 -11.77 0.49
C VAL A 133 13.41 -11.40 1.08
N TYR A 134 14.04 -10.33 0.56
CA TYR A 134 15.02 -9.63 1.36
C TYR A 134 14.21 -9.16 2.55
N PRO A 135 14.45 -9.71 3.74
CA PRO A 135 13.89 -9.10 4.91
C PRO A 135 14.28 -7.63 4.77
N LEU A 136 13.28 -6.75 4.70
CA LEU A 136 13.53 -5.33 4.65
C LEU A 136 14.54 -5.09 5.76
N ALA A 137 15.69 -4.47 5.46
CA ALA A 137 16.86 -4.49 6.33
C ALA A 137 16.56 -3.98 7.75
N GLU A 138 15.47 -3.22 7.90
CA GLU A 138 15.00 -2.68 9.17
C GLU A 138 13.99 -3.57 9.91
N LEU A 139 13.48 -4.63 9.28
CA LEU A 139 12.53 -5.48 9.98
C LEU A 139 13.25 -6.32 11.04
N PRO A 140 12.80 -6.29 12.29
CA PRO A 140 13.21 -7.27 13.31
C PRO A 140 12.92 -8.69 12.83
N ALA A 141 13.64 -9.67 13.37
CA ALA A 141 13.33 -11.07 13.09
C ALA A 141 11.92 -11.42 13.58
N TYR A 142 11.22 -12.21 12.79
CA TYR A 142 9.89 -12.74 13.11
C TYR A 142 9.75 -14.16 12.54
N GLU A 143 8.79 -14.92 13.07
CA GLU A 143 8.51 -16.28 12.66
C GLU A 143 7.36 -16.34 11.63
N ASN A 144 7.21 -17.48 10.94
CA ASN A 144 6.22 -17.60 9.85
C ASN A 144 4.75 -17.53 10.32
N ASP A 145 4.48 -17.83 11.58
CA ASP A 145 3.15 -17.75 12.21
C ASP A 145 2.91 -16.40 12.92
N ASP A 146 3.90 -15.53 12.96
CA ASP A 146 3.76 -14.17 13.46
C ASP A 146 2.76 -13.36 12.62
N TYR A 147 1.97 -12.53 13.28
CA TYR A 147 0.98 -11.69 12.62
C TYR A 147 1.62 -10.39 12.11
N VAL A 148 2.35 -10.51 11.00
CA VAL A 148 3.06 -9.40 10.36
C VAL A 148 2.15 -8.74 9.30
N ILE A 149 1.99 -7.43 9.40
CA ILE A 149 1.10 -6.63 8.55
C ILE A 149 1.90 -5.50 7.91
N THR A 150 1.67 -5.27 6.61
CA THR A 150 2.27 -4.14 5.89
C THR A 150 1.20 -3.24 5.30
N HIS A 151 1.28 -1.96 5.63
CA HIS A 151 0.47 -0.91 5.04
C HIS A 151 1.20 -0.25 3.86
N TYR A 152 0.45 0.01 2.81
CA TYR A 152 0.92 0.71 1.62
C TYR A 152 0.03 1.91 1.36
N GLY A 153 0.61 2.92 0.72
CA GLY A 153 -0.10 4.08 0.21
C GLY A 153 0.53 4.56 -1.09
N THR A 154 0.15 5.75 -1.54
CA THR A 154 0.56 6.29 -2.84
C THR A 154 1.33 7.59 -2.67
N LEU A 155 2.47 7.72 -3.35
CA LEU A 155 3.22 8.95 -3.53
C LEU A 155 3.30 9.27 -5.02
N GLY A 156 2.60 10.31 -5.45
CA GLY A 156 2.41 10.58 -6.88
C GLY A 156 1.73 9.37 -7.53
N ARG A 157 2.42 8.71 -8.47
CA ARG A 157 1.92 7.51 -9.17
C ARG A 157 2.49 6.19 -8.61
N LYS A 158 3.31 6.24 -7.57
CA LYS A 158 4.00 5.05 -7.05
C LYS A 158 3.33 4.54 -5.78
N ARG A 159 3.04 3.25 -5.76
CA ARG A 159 2.71 2.54 -4.54
C ARG A 159 3.96 2.43 -3.69
N VAL A 160 3.90 2.87 -2.44
CA VAL A 160 5.01 2.85 -1.50
C VAL A 160 4.61 2.13 -0.22
N ARG A 161 5.57 1.49 0.41
CA ARG A 161 5.37 0.95 1.76
C ARG A 161 5.26 2.11 2.75
N ASN A 162 4.16 2.13 3.50
CA ASN A 162 3.98 3.08 4.57
C ASN A 162 4.73 2.61 5.83
N TYR A 163 4.37 1.45 6.34
CA TYR A 163 5.05 0.79 7.44
C TYR A 163 4.71 -0.70 7.48
N THR A 164 5.53 -1.48 8.18
CA THR A 164 5.29 -2.88 8.52
C THR A 164 5.30 -3.04 10.02
N MET A 165 4.45 -3.89 10.56
CA MET A 165 4.38 -4.14 12.00
C MET A 165 4.25 -5.63 12.31
N LEU A 166 4.72 -6.03 13.48
CA LEU A 166 4.36 -7.28 14.14
C LEU A 166 3.26 -6.97 15.16
N PHE A 167 2.07 -7.49 14.95
CA PHE A 167 0.90 -7.24 15.79
C PHE A 167 0.63 -8.41 16.73
N ASP A 168 0.49 -8.12 18.01
CA ASP A 168 0.12 -9.10 19.03
C ASP A 168 -1.40 -9.00 19.32
N LYS A 169 -2.11 -10.08 18.99
CA LYS A 169 -3.57 -10.18 19.16
C LYS A 169 -4.02 -10.18 20.62
N GLU A 170 -3.18 -10.64 21.54
CA GLU A 170 -3.49 -10.66 22.97
C GLU A 170 -3.20 -9.31 23.64
N LYS A 171 -2.19 -8.60 23.14
CA LYS A 171 -1.84 -7.26 23.63
C LYS A 171 -2.62 -6.15 22.94
N HIS A 172 -3.32 -6.48 21.84
CA HIS A 172 -4.05 -5.52 21.01
C HIS A 172 -3.19 -4.35 20.53
N ALA A 173 -1.91 -4.62 20.26
CA ALA A 173 -0.92 -3.61 19.91
C ALA A 173 0.18 -4.20 19.03
N ALA A 174 0.83 -3.35 18.23
CA ALA A 174 2.05 -3.74 17.56
C ALA A 174 3.21 -3.83 18.56
N LEU A 175 3.96 -4.94 18.54
CA LEU A 175 5.19 -5.09 19.33
C LEU A 175 6.32 -4.25 18.74
N TRP A 176 6.35 -4.13 17.40
CA TRP A 176 7.21 -3.19 16.70
C TRP A 176 6.53 -2.69 15.41
N VAL A 177 6.94 -1.50 15.01
CA VAL A 177 6.59 -0.87 13.73
C VAL A 177 7.87 -0.42 13.05
N ALA A 178 8.08 -0.89 11.82
CA ALA A 178 9.25 -0.58 11.01
C ALA A 178 8.86 0.21 9.76
N TYR A 179 9.56 1.29 9.46
CA TYR A 179 9.18 2.17 8.37
C TYR A 179 10.35 2.91 7.73
N PRO A 180 10.27 3.18 6.41
CA PRO A 180 11.21 4.07 5.75
C PRO A 180 10.89 5.52 6.12
N LEU A 181 11.89 6.31 6.47
CA LEU A 181 11.79 7.74 6.66
C LEU A 181 12.67 8.44 5.62
N HIS A 182 12.02 9.20 4.75
CA HIS A 182 12.66 9.96 3.67
C HIS A 182 11.82 11.22 3.39
N SER A 183 12.44 12.23 2.80
CA SER A 183 11.77 13.52 2.52
C SER A 183 10.51 13.36 1.66
N CYS A 184 10.44 12.37 0.77
CA CYS A 184 9.25 12.12 -0.06
C CYS A 184 7.99 11.72 0.72
N TYR A 185 8.12 11.20 1.95
CA TYR A 185 6.98 10.90 2.83
C TYR A 185 6.46 12.13 3.59
N ARG A 186 7.15 13.25 3.45
CA ARG A 186 6.81 14.51 4.12
C ARG A 186 6.36 15.56 3.13
N GLY A 187 5.31 16.30 3.49
CA GLY A 187 4.70 17.33 2.67
C GLY A 187 3.84 18.24 3.54
N ASN A 188 2.77 18.75 2.98
CA ASN A 188 1.92 19.76 3.62
C ASN A 188 0.48 19.28 3.88
N SER A 189 0.18 17.98 3.79
CA SER A 189 -1.19 17.50 4.05
C SER A 189 -1.62 17.65 5.51
N GLY A 190 -0.66 17.82 6.40
CA GLY A 190 -0.94 18.04 7.81
C GLY A 190 -1.28 16.77 8.58
N ARG A 191 -1.92 16.94 9.73
CA ARG A 191 -2.36 15.85 10.62
C ARG A 191 -3.85 15.62 10.41
N THR A 192 -4.23 14.41 9.96
CA THR A 192 -5.63 14.09 9.56
C THR A 192 -6.57 13.80 10.72
N GLU A 193 -6.05 13.41 11.89
CA GLU A 193 -6.85 12.93 13.04
C GLU A 193 -7.86 11.82 12.67
N ALA A 194 -7.51 11.00 11.67
CA ALA A 194 -8.38 9.99 11.07
C ALA A 194 -8.44 8.69 11.90
N TRP A 195 -8.77 8.82 13.18
CA TRP A 195 -8.84 7.71 14.13
C TRP A 195 -9.80 6.62 13.67
N ALA A 196 -9.28 5.43 13.41
CA ALA A 196 -10.06 4.31 12.88
C ALA A 196 -9.51 2.95 13.33
N ALA A 197 -10.34 1.91 13.20
CA ALA A 197 -9.86 0.55 13.23
C ALA A 197 -8.96 0.29 12.01
N ASP A 198 -7.97 -0.57 12.17
CA ASP A 198 -7.12 -1.03 11.07
C ASP A 198 -7.92 -2.02 10.20
N PRO A 199 -8.10 -1.73 8.90
CA PRO A 199 -8.88 -2.59 8.02
C PRO A 199 -8.23 -3.96 7.73
N LEU A 200 -6.95 -4.15 8.06
CA LEU A 200 -6.21 -5.40 7.86
C LEU A 200 -6.25 -6.32 9.08
N ILE A 201 -6.85 -5.89 10.19
CA ILE A 201 -6.92 -6.64 11.44
C ILE A 201 -8.39 -6.85 11.83
N GLU A 202 -8.74 -8.05 12.25
CA GLU A 202 -10.07 -8.30 12.78
C GLU A 202 -10.37 -7.43 14.01
N MET A 203 -11.57 -6.84 14.05
CA MET A 203 -11.97 -5.87 15.07
C MET A 203 -11.79 -6.37 16.51
N LEU A 204 -12.02 -7.65 16.74
CA LEU A 204 -11.92 -8.24 18.10
C LEU A 204 -10.48 -8.22 18.67
N TYR A 205 -9.47 -8.15 17.81
CA TYR A 205 -8.07 -8.09 18.23
C TYR A 205 -7.55 -6.68 18.39
N GLN A 206 -8.32 -5.66 18.05
CA GLN A 206 -7.91 -4.27 18.12
C GLN A 206 -8.37 -3.59 19.41
N ALA A 207 -7.56 -2.65 19.90
CA ALA A 207 -7.96 -1.77 20.97
C ALA A 207 -8.99 -0.74 20.47
N LYS A 208 -10.01 -0.45 21.25
CA LYS A 208 -10.99 0.60 20.94
C LYS A 208 -10.38 1.98 21.18
N VAL A 209 -9.68 2.55 20.21
CA VAL A 209 -8.98 3.85 20.30
C VAL A 209 -9.56 4.93 19.38
N TYR A 210 -10.70 4.69 18.76
CA TYR A 210 -11.40 5.56 17.82
C TYR A 210 -12.82 5.87 18.29
N GLY A 211 -13.44 6.87 17.67
CA GLY A 211 -14.76 7.37 18.06
C GLY A 211 -14.70 8.30 19.28
N GLU A 212 -15.86 8.61 19.86
CA GLU A 212 -15.97 9.55 20.99
C GLU A 212 -15.48 8.96 22.32
N THR A 213 -15.59 7.64 22.49
CA THR A 213 -15.12 6.91 23.67
C THR A 213 -14.05 5.92 23.27
N PHE A 214 -12.91 5.95 23.92
CA PHE A 214 -11.80 5.04 23.67
C PHE A 214 -11.26 4.44 24.97
N CYS A 215 -10.57 3.29 24.86
CA CYS A 215 -10.24 2.44 26.00
C CYS A 215 -9.08 2.93 26.88
N TYR A 216 -8.42 4.02 26.53
CA TYR A 216 -7.32 4.54 27.34
C TYR A 216 -7.86 5.44 28.46
N TYR A 217 -7.42 5.16 29.67
CA TYR A 217 -7.82 5.92 30.86
C TYR A 217 -7.09 7.26 30.95
N LYS A 218 -7.55 8.16 31.83
CA LYS A 218 -7.23 9.59 31.95
C LYS A 218 -5.75 9.98 31.79
N ASP A 219 -4.82 9.12 32.20
CA ASP A 219 -3.39 9.45 32.22
C ASP A 219 -2.65 8.94 30.97
N TYR A 220 -3.36 8.30 30.04
CA TYR A 220 -2.78 7.72 28.83
C TYR A 220 -3.24 8.41 27.59
N SER A 221 -2.27 8.78 26.77
CA SER A 221 -2.45 9.24 25.39
C SER A 221 -2.52 8.07 24.43
N ARG A 222 -3.16 8.28 23.30
CA ARG A 222 -3.06 7.39 22.14
C ARG A 222 -1.67 7.61 21.51
N GLY A 223 -0.67 6.89 22.02
CA GLY A 223 0.72 7.03 21.61
C GLY A 223 0.95 6.34 20.28
N HIS A 224 1.46 7.11 19.32
CA HIS A 224 1.86 6.58 18.01
C HIS A 224 3.16 5.81 18.11
N GLN A 225 3.27 4.69 17.39
CA GLN A 225 4.56 4.05 17.15
C GLN A 225 5.22 4.65 15.88
N ILE A 226 4.56 4.65 14.71
CA ILE A 226 4.99 5.53 13.63
C ILE A 226 4.30 6.90 13.79
N PRO A 227 5.06 8.02 13.90
CA PRO A 227 4.47 9.34 14.09
C PRO A 227 3.73 9.84 12.85
N SER A 228 2.59 10.52 13.04
CA SER A 228 1.87 11.16 11.93
C SER A 228 2.71 12.23 11.23
N ALA A 229 3.61 12.91 11.94
CA ALA A 229 4.52 13.92 11.39
C ALA A 229 5.54 13.35 10.38
N ASP A 230 5.73 12.04 10.33
CA ASP A 230 6.60 11.37 9.38
C ASP A 230 5.86 10.99 8.08
N ARG A 231 4.56 11.25 8.00
CA ARG A 231 3.64 10.85 6.91
C ARG A 231 2.74 11.99 6.44
N THR A 232 3.32 13.16 6.17
CA THR A 232 2.57 14.35 5.76
C THR A 232 2.59 14.62 4.26
N ALA A 233 3.03 13.67 3.43
CA ALA A 233 3.03 13.82 1.98
C ALA A 233 1.62 13.72 1.40
N THR A 234 0.78 12.82 1.92
CA THR A 234 -0.61 12.62 1.50
C THR A 234 -1.50 12.31 2.68
N ASP A 235 -2.79 12.65 2.58
CA ASP A 235 -3.79 12.30 3.60
C ASP A 235 -3.94 10.78 3.75
N GLU A 236 -3.79 10.01 2.67
CA GLU A 236 -3.83 8.55 2.69
C GLU A 236 -2.75 7.97 3.61
N LEU A 237 -1.48 8.35 3.40
CA LEU A 237 -0.37 7.89 4.22
C LEU A 237 -0.51 8.34 5.68
N ASN A 238 -0.95 9.58 5.89
CA ASN A 238 -1.14 10.14 7.23
C ASN A 238 -2.27 9.43 7.98
N SER A 239 -3.41 9.21 7.33
CA SER A 239 -4.58 8.57 7.94
C SER A 239 -4.28 7.16 8.46
N GLN A 240 -3.42 6.41 7.78
CA GLN A 240 -3.00 5.08 8.23
C GLN A 240 -2.21 5.11 9.55
N THR A 241 -1.55 6.23 9.87
CA THR A 241 -0.87 6.37 11.17
C THR A 241 -1.82 6.48 12.36
N PHE A 242 -3.11 6.75 12.10
CA PHE A 242 -4.17 6.83 13.12
C PHE A 242 -4.94 5.53 13.30
N TYR A 243 -4.51 4.44 12.67
CA TYR A 243 -5.11 3.13 12.92
C TYR A 243 -4.85 2.65 14.34
N ALA A 244 -5.83 1.96 14.90
CA ALA A 244 -5.78 1.39 16.25
C ALA A 244 -4.55 0.51 16.46
N SER A 245 -4.11 -0.20 15.42
CA SER A 245 -2.94 -1.06 15.43
C SER A 245 -1.61 -0.34 15.68
N ASN A 246 -1.54 0.95 15.34
CA ASN A 246 -0.36 1.80 15.54
C ASN A 246 -0.34 2.48 16.93
N MET A 247 -1.36 2.25 17.75
CA MET A 247 -1.55 2.93 19.03
C MET A 247 -1.19 2.05 20.21
N THR A 248 -0.56 2.66 21.20
CA THR A 248 -0.36 2.07 22.52
C THR A 248 -0.72 3.08 23.61
N PRO A 249 -1.16 2.61 24.81
CA PRO A 249 -1.34 3.50 25.94
C PRO A 249 0.02 4.07 26.38
N GLN A 250 0.27 5.33 26.11
CA GLN A 250 1.47 6.04 26.57
C GLN A 250 1.09 7.05 27.64
N ASN A 251 1.86 7.08 28.73
CA ASN A 251 1.73 8.15 29.71
C ASN A 251 1.83 9.52 29.03
N GLY A 252 0.96 10.47 29.38
CA GLY A 252 0.87 11.77 28.70
C GLY A 252 2.17 12.58 28.71
N ASP A 253 2.85 12.61 29.85
CA ASP A 253 4.14 13.33 30.00
C ASP A 253 5.26 12.64 29.20
N PHE A 254 5.25 11.32 29.15
CA PHE A 254 6.19 10.56 28.32
C PHE A 254 5.94 10.80 26.84
N ASN A 255 4.67 10.66 26.37
CA ASN A 255 4.28 10.83 24.97
C ASN A 255 4.57 12.26 24.47
N GLY A 256 4.14 13.28 25.21
CA GLY A 256 4.35 14.68 24.83
C GLY A 256 5.75 15.23 25.17
N GLY A 257 6.53 14.53 25.96
CA GLY A 257 7.84 14.92 26.44
C GLY A 257 8.99 14.24 25.67
N ILE A 258 9.58 13.22 26.30
CA ILE A 258 10.79 12.59 25.78
C ILE A 258 10.55 11.84 24.47
N TRP A 259 9.35 11.21 24.30
CA TRP A 259 9.02 10.50 23.08
C TRP A 259 8.89 11.45 21.88
N ALA A 260 8.12 12.52 22.03
CA ALA A 260 8.01 13.57 21.00
C ALA A 260 9.37 14.21 20.67
N SER A 261 10.24 14.40 21.67
CA SER A 261 11.60 14.91 21.46
C SER A 261 12.47 13.93 20.67
N LEU A 262 12.36 12.63 20.93
CA LEU A 262 13.07 11.59 20.18
C LEU A 262 12.61 11.56 18.72
N GLU A 263 11.31 11.58 18.47
CA GLU A 263 10.74 11.66 17.12
C GLU A 263 11.26 12.90 16.36
N GLY A 264 11.33 14.06 17.04
CA GLY A 264 11.89 15.28 16.50
C GLY A 264 13.34 15.11 16.06
N LYS A 265 14.17 14.53 16.93
CA LYS A 265 15.59 14.26 16.64
C LYS A 265 15.78 13.29 15.48
N ILE A 266 14.97 12.26 15.37
CA ILE A 266 15.02 11.33 14.23
C ILE A 266 14.73 12.09 12.92
N ARG A 267 13.70 12.93 12.90
CA ARG A 267 13.35 13.77 11.74
C ARG A 267 14.45 14.79 11.38
N GLU A 268 15.10 15.39 12.35
CA GLU A 268 16.21 16.34 12.14
C GLU A 268 17.46 15.67 11.55
N ASN A 269 17.62 14.38 11.78
CA ASN A 269 18.76 13.59 11.31
C ASN A 269 18.45 12.75 10.05
N MET A 270 17.36 13.04 9.34
CA MET A 270 17.12 12.42 8.05
C MET A 270 18.28 12.71 7.08
N CYS A 271 18.76 11.65 6.43
CA CYS A 271 19.76 11.76 5.36
C CYS A 271 19.11 12.00 3.97
N GLN A 272 19.94 12.16 2.95
CA GLN A 272 19.45 12.27 1.56
C GLN A 272 18.88 10.94 1.05
N ASP A 273 19.39 9.84 1.57
CA ASP A 273 18.87 8.50 1.33
C ASP A 273 17.75 8.18 2.35
N THR A 274 17.25 6.95 2.32
CA THR A 274 16.22 6.51 3.24
C THR A 274 16.84 6.13 4.59
N LEU A 275 16.36 6.76 5.67
CA LEU A 275 16.59 6.29 7.04
C LEU A 275 15.54 5.24 7.37
N TYR A 276 15.95 4.08 7.81
CA TYR A 276 15.04 3.04 8.27
C TYR A 276 14.88 3.13 9.78
N VAL A 277 13.65 3.21 10.24
CA VAL A 277 13.30 3.40 11.65
C VAL A 277 12.50 2.20 12.13
N VAL A 278 12.84 1.71 13.30
CA VAL A 278 12.03 0.73 14.05
C VAL A 278 11.70 1.33 15.39
N THR A 279 10.44 1.35 15.72
CA THR A 279 9.93 1.68 17.05
C THR A 279 9.19 0.48 17.59
N GLY A 280 9.09 0.36 18.89
CA GLY A 280 8.36 -0.74 19.47
C GLY A 280 8.09 -0.59 20.94
N CYS A 281 7.39 -1.59 21.47
CA CYS A 281 7.07 -1.65 22.88
C CYS A 281 7.22 -3.06 23.43
N TYR A 282 7.50 -3.13 24.71
CA TYR A 282 7.66 -4.39 25.43
C TYR A 282 6.72 -4.45 26.62
N PHE A 283 6.08 -5.59 26.80
CA PHE A 283 5.20 -5.89 27.91
C PHE A 283 5.93 -6.82 28.89
N GLY A 284 6.58 -6.22 29.89
CA GLY A 284 7.29 -6.97 30.93
C GLY A 284 6.33 -7.74 31.84
N ASN A 285 6.88 -8.60 32.68
CA ASN A 285 6.11 -9.32 33.67
C ASN A 285 5.34 -8.35 34.60
N GLY A 286 4.04 -8.57 34.77
CA GLY A 286 3.19 -7.74 35.61
C GLY A 286 2.81 -6.39 34.99
N TYR A 287 2.80 -6.27 33.65
CA TYR A 287 2.25 -5.10 32.98
C TYR A 287 0.80 -4.82 33.42
N THR A 288 0.41 -3.56 33.43
CA THR A 288 -0.93 -3.14 33.79
C THR A 288 -1.82 -3.05 32.53
N THR A 289 -3.13 -2.85 32.75
CA THR A 289 -4.09 -2.60 31.67
C THR A 289 -4.83 -1.30 31.93
N THR A 290 -5.21 -0.61 30.85
CA THR A 290 -6.16 0.50 30.95
C THR A 290 -7.57 -0.03 30.83
N TYR A 291 -8.50 0.55 31.60
CA TYR A 291 -9.93 0.32 31.49
C TYR A 291 -10.65 1.48 32.16
N ASP A 292 -11.50 2.19 31.46
CA ASP A 292 -12.19 3.34 32.02
C ASP A 292 -13.54 3.00 32.69
N GLY A 293 -13.98 1.73 32.61
CA GLY A 293 -15.21 1.26 33.22
C GLY A 293 -16.50 1.72 32.54
N TYR A 294 -16.40 2.59 31.53
CA TYR A 294 -17.56 3.16 30.87
C TYR A 294 -17.61 2.81 29.38
N TYR A 295 -18.15 1.65 29.10
CA TYR A 295 -18.58 1.33 27.74
C TYR A 295 -20.07 1.04 27.81
N GLY A 296 -20.87 2.02 27.42
CA GLY A 296 -22.29 1.81 27.19
C GLY A 296 -22.56 0.59 26.31
N ASN A 297 -23.79 0.32 25.93
CA ASN A 297 -24.21 -0.79 25.06
C ASN A 297 -23.58 -0.68 23.65
N ASN A 298 -22.24 -0.66 23.58
CA ASN A 298 -21.52 -0.53 22.35
C ASN A 298 -21.38 -1.91 21.70
N ALA A 299 -22.06 -2.13 20.59
CA ALA A 299 -21.99 -3.35 19.77
C ALA A 299 -20.63 -3.54 19.07
N ASP A 300 -19.71 -2.59 19.19
CA ASP A 300 -18.36 -2.65 18.63
C ASP A 300 -17.56 -3.79 19.30
N PRO A 301 -17.09 -4.79 18.53
CA PRO A 301 -16.37 -5.93 19.08
C PRO A 301 -14.94 -5.63 19.52
N ALA A 302 -14.40 -4.43 19.26
CA ALA A 302 -13.05 -4.06 19.64
C ALA A 302 -12.79 -4.15 21.15
N SER A 303 -11.58 -4.47 21.54
CA SER A 303 -11.19 -4.60 22.96
C SER A 303 -11.30 -3.28 23.71
N LYS A 304 -11.90 -3.33 24.89
CA LYS A 304 -12.01 -2.20 25.81
C LYS A 304 -10.91 -2.24 26.89
N ILE A 305 -10.15 -3.32 26.94
CA ILE A 305 -9.05 -3.50 27.87
C ILE A 305 -7.76 -3.44 27.04
N CYS A 306 -6.89 -2.49 27.34
CA CYS A 306 -5.67 -2.28 26.60
C CYS A 306 -4.47 -2.49 27.52
N PRO A 307 -3.62 -3.49 27.27
CA PRO A 307 -2.34 -3.64 27.94
C PRO A 307 -1.47 -2.39 27.80
N VAL A 308 -0.80 -2.02 28.90
CA VAL A 308 0.12 -0.87 28.92
C VAL A 308 1.56 -1.40 28.79
N PRO A 309 2.30 -1.00 27.75
CA PRO A 309 3.71 -1.36 27.64
C PRO A 309 4.52 -0.86 28.81
N THR A 310 5.49 -1.66 29.24
CA THR A 310 6.43 -1.28 30.31
C THR A 310 7.63 -0.51 29.77
N HIS A 311 7.99 -0.73 28.51
CA HIS A 311 9.13 -0.08 27.86
C HIS A 311 8.81 0.23 26.38
N TYR A 312 9.51 1.23 25.86
CA TYR A 312 9.51 1.63 24.46
C TYR A 312 10.93 1.75 23.92
N PHE A 313 11.11 1.50 22.66
CA PHE A 313 12.38 1.67 21.95
C PHE A 313 12.18 2.28 20.56
#